data_d4be248179f877aea4a17751cd2cf2a4
#
_entry.id   d4be248179f877aea4a17751cd2cf2a4
#
_cell.length_a   1.000
_cell.length_b   1.000
_cell.length_c   1.000
_cell.angle_alpha   90.00
_cell.angle_beta   90.00
_cell.angle_gamma   90.00
#
_symmetry.space_group_name_H-M   'P 1'
#
loop_
_entity.id
_entity.type
_entity.pdbx_description
1 polymer ?
#
loop_
_entity_poly.entity_id
_entity_poly.type
_entity_poly.pdbx_seq_one_letter_code
_entity_poly.pdbx_strand_id
1 'polypeptide(L)'
;MIKTVLVANRGEIACRILRACSEAGLESIAIFAANDTGSMFTELATISVPLVGDSIAETYLNQAQILSIAAEYGADAIHPGFGFLSERADFAQAVIDAGINWIGPSPKAIEMMGDKMTARMTMKAAGVPVIPGEEIESEDEAAMISDIIDASERVGYPLLLKASSGGGGKGMRKVEDSTNLEEAIKGARREAIA
;
A
#
# COMPACT_ATOMS: atom_id res chain seq x y z
N MET A 1 -6.01 -27.45 4.11
CA MET A 1 -6.77 -26.70 5.16
C MET A 1 -5.73 -25.89 5.93
N ILE A 2 -5.95 -24.58 6.10
CA ILE A 2 -5.01 -23.70 6.82
C ILE A 2 -5.05 -24.07 8.30
N LYS A 3 -3.88 -24.24 8.92
CA LYS A 3 -3.71 -24.51 10.35
C LYS A 3 -2.80 -23.48 11.00
N THR A 4 -1.78 -23.02 10.28
CA THR A 4 -0.74 -22.11 10.77
C THR A 4 -0.63 -20.89 9.90
N VAL A 5 -0.79 -19.68 10.47
CA VAL A 5 -0.74 -18.41 9.76
C VAL A 5 0.47 -17.60 10.21
N LEU A 6 1.37 -17.23 9.27
CA LEU A 6 2.39 -16.25 9.52
C LEU A 6 1.82 -14.84 9.30
N VAL A 7 1.97 -13.96 10.29
CA VAL A 7 1.55 -12.55 10.23
C VAL A 7 2.75 -11.68 9.86
N ALA A 8 2.81 -11.27 8.59
CA ALA A 8 3.90 -10.46 8.04
C ALA A 8 3.68 -8.96 8.31
N ASN A 9 3.48 -8.61 9.57
CA ASN A 9 3.26 -7.23 10.01
C ASN A 9 3.59 -7.07 11.50
N ARG A 10 3.40 -5.87 12.06
CA ARG A 10 3.70 -5.51 13.45
C ARG A 10 2.55 -4.69 14.07
N GLY A 11 2.72 -4.35 15.35
CA GLY A 11 1.88 -3.39 16.05
C GLY A 11 0.41 -3.85 16.17
N GLU A 12 -0.51 -2.91 16.05
CA GLU A 12 -1.94 -3.16 16.30
C GLU A 12 -2.56 -4.12 15.28
N ILE A 13 -2.15 -4.03 13.99
CA ILE A 13 -2.70 -4.92 12.97
C ILE A 13 -2.25 -6.36 13.18
N ALA A 14 -1.00 -6.58 13.61
CA ALA A 14 -0.54 -7.91 13.98
C ALA A 14 -1.36 -8.46 15.16
N CYS A 15 -1.58 -7.66 16.21
CA CYS A 15 -2.46 -8.05 17.33
C CYS A 15 -3.87 -8.43 16.87
N ARG A 16 -4.45 -7.65 15.94
CA ARG A 16 -5.80 -7.89 15.39
C ARG A 16 -5.89 -9.25 14.67
N ILE A 17 -4.88 -9.54 13.84
CA ILE A 17 -4.84 -10.79 13.05
C ILE A 17 -4.57 -11.98 13.96
N LEU A 18 -3.61 -11.88 14.89
CA LEU A 18 -3.26 -12.94 15.82
C LEU A 18 -4.45 -13.34 16.73
N ARG A 19 -5.23 -12.37 17.20
CA ARG A 19 -6.48 -12.66 17.94
C ARG A 19 -7.49 -13.38 17.05
N ALA A 20 -7.65 -12.98 15.81
CA ALA A 20 -8.54 -13.67 14.88
C ALA A 20 -8.07 -15.12 14.60
N CYS A 21 -6.77 -15.37 14.49
CA CYS A 21 -6.22 -16.73 14.40
C CYS A 21 -6.58 -17.55 15.62
N SER A 22 -6.37 -17.02 16.83
CA SER A 22 -6.70 -17.69 18.09
C SER A 22 -8.20 -18.00 18.20
N GLU A 23 -9.07 -17.03 17.87
CA GLU A 23 -10.54 -17.22 17.86
C GLU A 23 -10.99 -18.28 16.84
N ALA A 24 -10.26 -18.42 15.73
CA ALA A 24 -10.51 -19.43 14.70
C ALA A 24 -9.87 -20.79 15.01
N GLY A 25 -9.16 -20.94 16.13
CA GLY A 25 -8.44 -22.17 16.50
C GLY A 25 -7.23 -22.46 15.60
N LEU A 26 -6.61 -21.41 15.05
CA LEU A 26 -5.41 -21.53 14.22
C LEU A 26 -4.15 -21.20 15.02
N GLU A 27 -3.08 -21.91 14.71
CA GLU A 27 -1.73 -21.56 15.16
C GLU A 27 -1.26 -20.28 14.42
N SER A 28 -0.43 -19.50 15.08
CA SER A 28 0.05 -18.25 14.49
C SER A 28 1.54 -18.00 14.73
N ILE A 29 2.19 -17.42 13.72
CA ILE A 29 3.60 -17.03 13.77
C ILE A 29 3.65 -15.51 13.66
N ALA A 30 4.20 -14.83 14.67
CA ALA A 30 4.57 -13.42 14.59
C ALA A 30 6.05 -13.30 14.25
N ILE A 31 6.37 -12.38 13.36
CA ILE A 31 7.76 -11.98 13.08
C ILE A 31 8.01 -10.60 13.68
N PHE A 32 9.18 -10.36 14.25
CA PHE A 32 9.46 -9.08 14.90
C PHE A 32 10.92 -8.62 14.75
N ALA A 33 11.12 -7.33 14.51
CA ALA A 33 12.44 -6.71 14.55
C ALA A 33 12.89 -6.46 16.00
N ALA A 34 14.19 -6.28 16.24
CA ALA A 34 14.76 -6.09 17.57
C ALA A 34 14.05 -5.02 18.41
N ASN A 35 13.63 -3.91 17.78
CA ASN A 35 12.90 -2.82 18.43
C ASN A 35 11.46 -3.18 18.87
N ASP A 36 10.95 -4.30 18.42
CA ASP A 36 9.62 -4.79 18.77
C ASP A 36 9.64 -5.94 19.78
N THR A 37 10.81 -6.28 20.31
CA THR A 37 10.95 -7.31 21.34
C THR A 37 10.08 -6.99 22.55
N GLY A 38 9.26 -7.97 22.99
CA GLY A 38 8.32 -7.81 24.10
C GLY A 38 7.09 -6.97 23.77
N SER A 39 6.84 -6.65 22.50
CA SER A 39 5.59 -6.01 22.07
C SER A 39 4.42 -6.98 22.22
N MET A 40 3.22 -6.44 22.47
CA MET A 40 2.01 -7.23 22.70
C MET A 40 1.76 -8.31 21.64
N PHE A 41 2.01 -8.00 20.37
CA PHE A 41 1.76 -8.95 19.28
C PHE A 41 2.70 -10.16 19.35
N THR A 42 3.91 -10.03 19.90
CA THR A 42 4.83 -11.15 20.07
C THR A 42 4.38 -12.10 21.18
N GLU A 43 3.60 -11.60 22.14
CA GLU A 43 3.03 -12.42 23.23
C GLU A 43 1.71 -13.11 22.83
N LEU A 44 1.01 -12.55 21.85
CA LEU A 44 -0.27 -13.09 21.35
C LEU A 44 -0.10 -14.26 20.37
N ALA A 45 1.06 -14.39 19.75
CA ALA A 45 1.33 -15.44 18.78
C ALA A 45 1.64 -16.78 19.44
N THR A 46 1.34 -17.87 18.76
CA THR A 46 1.77 -19.21 19.17
C THR A 46 3.30 -19.32 19.13
N ILE A 47 3.91 -18.74 18.10
CA ILE A 47 5.36 -18.70 17.90
C ILE A 47 5.75 -17.27 17.53
N SER A 48 6.85 -16.77 18.12
CA SER A 48 7.41 -15.47 17.77
C SER A 48 8.85 -15.63 17.30
N VAL A 49 9.14 -15.12 16.09
CA VAL A 49 10.41 -15.31 15.41
C VAL A 49 11.09 -13.96 15.18
N PRO A 50 12.32 -13.76 15.68
CA PRO A 50 13.04 -12.52 15.44
C PRO A 50 13.50 -12.41 13.99
N LEU A 51 13.34 -11.22 13.41
CA LEU A 51 13.92 -10.84 12.13
C LEU A 51 15.35 -10.34 12.34
N VAL A 52 16.24 -10.69 11.41
CA VAL A 52 17.64 -10.25 11.40
C VAL A 52 17.77 -9.01 10.53
N GLY A 53 18.32 -7.93 11.08
CA GLY A 53 18.57 -6.66 10.40
C GLY A 53 18.25 -5.46 11.27
N ASP A 54 18.81 -4.29 10.91
CA ASP A 54 18.71 -3.04 11.68
C ASP A 54 17.71 -2.05 11.05
N SER A 55 17.28 -2.29 9.82
CA SER A 55 16.36 -1.44 9.08
C SER A 55 15.05 -2.18 8.74
N ILE A 56 14.00 -1.40 8.41
CA ILE A 56 12.74 -1.96 7.92
C ILE A 56 12.94 -2.74 6.61
N ALA A 57 13.86 -2.28 5.76
CA ALA A 57 14.19 -2.95 4.51
C ALA A 57 14.81 -4.34 4.73
N GLU A 58 15.62 -4.50 5.76
CA GLU A 58 16.26 -5.77 6.11
C GLU A 58 15.36 -6.70 6.92
N THR A 59 14.28 -6.18 7.50
CA THR A 59 13.36 -6.90 8.37
C THR A 59 11.99 -7.07 7.73
N TYR A 60 11.02 -6.21 8.04
CA TYR A 60 9.61 -6.35 7.59
C TYR A 60 9.40 -6.23 6.08
N LEU A 61 10.37 -5.70 5.32
CA LEU A 61 10.35 -5.65 3.86
C LEU A 61 11.24 -6.70 3.20
N ASN A 62 11.93 -7.54 3.98
CA ASN A 62 12.79 -8.61 3.47
C ASN A 62 11.95 -9.85 3.13
N GLN A 63 11.46 -9.89 1.91
CA GLN A 63 10.62 -11.00 1.40
C GLN A 63 11.29 -12.38 1.56
N ALA A 64 12.58 -12.46 1.26
CA ALA A 64 13.32 -13.74 1.31
C ALA A 64 13.39 -14.28 2.74
N GLN A 65 13.64 -13.41 3.73
CA GLN A 65 13.69 -13.79 5.14
C GLN A 65 12.31 -14.25 5.63
N ILE A 66 11.25 -13.54 5.25
CA ILE A 66 9.87 -13.88 5.65
C ILE A 66 9.45 -15.23 5.06
N LEU A 67 9.75 -15.49 3.78
CA LEU A 67 9.47 -16.78 3.13
C LEU A 67 10.28 -17.91 3.75
N SER A 68 11.54 -17.67 4.11
CA SER A 68 12.37 -18.66 4.80
C SER A 68 11.79 -19.04 6.17
N ILE A 69 11.36 -18.06 6.95
CA ILE A 69 10.69 -18.29 8.24
C ILE A 69 9.38 -19.05 8.03
N ALA A 70 8.57 -18.68 7.03
CA ALA A 70 7.33 -19.38 6.73
C ALA A 70 7.56 -20.87 6.42
N ALA A 71 8.59 -21.19 5.65
CA ALA A 71 8.96 -22.55 5.31
C ALA A 71 9.51 -23.32 6.55
N GLU A 72 10.40 -22.69 7.32
CA GLU A 72 11.03 -23.28 8.50
C GLU A 72 10.00 -23.67 9.58
N TYR A 73 9.04 -22.76 9.82
CA TYR A 73 8.01 -22.96 10.85
C TYR A 73 6.70 -23.57 10.32
N GLY A 74 6.68 -23.98 9.06
CA GLY A 74 5.56 -24.73 8.47
C GLY A 74 4.28 -23.90 8.35
N ALA A 75 4.39 -22.62 7.97
CA ALA A 75 3.22 -21.79 7.74
C ALA A 75 2.41 -22.26 6.52
N ASP A 76 1.13 -22.51 6.70
CA ASP A 76 0.20 -22.83 5.60
C ASP A 76 -0.27 -21.58 4.85
N ALA A 77 -0.21 -20.43 5.51
CA ALA A 77 -0.67 -19.16 4.96
C ALA A 77 0.15 -17.97 5.49
N ILE A 78 0.20 -16.89 4.71
CA ILE A 78 0.77 -15.60 5.11
C ILE A 78 -0.32 -14.54 5.03
N HIS A 79 -0.50 -13.78 6.14
CA HIS A 79 -1.33 -12.59 6.19
C HIS A 79 -0.45 -11.34 6.29
N PRO A 80 -0.45 -10.46 5.29
CA PRO A 80 0.44 -9.29 5.26
C PRO A 80 -0.04 -8.11 6.11
N GLY A 81 -1.28 -8.14 6.61
CA GLY A 81 -1.90 -6.97 7.25
C GLY A 81 -2.19 -5.85 6.27
N PHE A 82 -1.78 -4.63 6.63
CA PHE A 82 -1.79 -3.45 5.75
C PHE A 82 -0.43 -2.73 5.81
N GLY A 83 -0.09 -1.95 4.76
CA GLY A 83 1.25 -1.38 4.61
C GLY A 83 2.31 -2.46 4.37
N PHE A 84 3.59 -2.11 4.50
CA PHE A 84 4.72 -3.00 4.23
C PHE A 84 4.57 -3.77 2.91
N LEU A 85 4.48 -5.10 2.99
CA LEU A 85 4.39 -5.98 1.82
C LEU A 85 2.95 -6.26 1.35
N SER A 86 1.92 -5.67 2.00
CA SER A 86 0.52 -5.92 1.64
C SER A 86 0.12 -5.40 0.26
N GLU A 87 0.84 -4.38 -0.23
CA GLU A 87 0.62 -3.75 -1.54
C GLU A 87 1.67 -4.17 -2.58
N ARG A 88 2.43 -5.23 -2.29
CA ARG A 88 3.49 -5.76 -3.16
C ARG A 88 3.00 -7.00 -3.90
N ALA A 89 2.64 -6.83 -5.17
CA ALA A 89 2.19 -7.92 -6.04
C ALA A 89 3.26 -9.02 -6.21
N ASP A 90 4.54 -8.62 -6.29
CA ASP A 90 5.68 -9.53 -6.37
C ASP A 90 5.79 -10.42 -5.12
N PHE A 91 5.57 -9.88 -3.92
CA PHE A 91 5.57 -10.67 -2.70
C PHE A 91 4.38 -11.64 -2.63
N ALA A 92 3.17 -11.16 -2.97
CA ALA A 92 1.98 -12.02 -3.03
C ALA A 92 2.19 -13.20 -4.01
N GLN A 93 2.80 -12.94 -5.17
CA GLN A 93 3.16 -13.98 -6.13
C GLN A 93 4.20 -14.94 -5.57
N ALA A 94 5.26 -14.44 -4.94
CA ALA A 94 6.31 -15.26 -4.35
C ALA A 94 5.77 -16.18 -3.24
N VAL A 95 4.82 -15.75 -2.44
CA VAL A 95 4.12 -16.57 -1.44
C VAL A 95 3.36 -17.70 -2.12
N ILE A 96 2.62 -17.41 -3.19
CA ILE A 96 1.84 -18.39 -3.97
C ILE A 96 2.79 -19.40 -4.64
N ASP A 97 3.87 -18.95 -5.23
CA ASP A 97 4.87 -19.79 -5.91
C ASP A 97 5.59 -20.73 -4.92
N ALA A 98 5.72 -20.30 -3.66
CA ALA A 98 6.22 -21.14 -2.57
C ALA A 98 5.21 -22.20 -2.09
N GLY A 99 4.01 -22.26 -2.67
CA GLY A 99 2.94 -23.17 -2.26
C GLY A 99 2.23 -22.78 -0.97
N ILE A 100 2.41 -21.54 -0.50
CA ILE A 100 1.81 -20.99 0.72
C ILE A 100 0.56 -20.19 0.32
N ASN A 101 -0.51 -20.28 1.13
CA ASN A 101 -1.73 -19.52 0.86
C ASN A 101 -1.50 -18.03 1.16
N TRP A 102 -1.72 -17.18 0.17
CA TRP A 102 -1.75 -15.75 0.36
C TRP A 102 -3.11 -15.28 0.88
N ILE A 103 -3.15 -14.64 2.05
CA ILE A 103 -4.39 -14.06 2.61
C ILE A 103 -4.46 -12.60 2.20
N GLY A 104 -5.07 -12.34 1.06
CA GLY A 104 -5.19 -11.01 0.46
C GLY A 104 -5.75 -11.06 -0.95
N PRO A 105 -5.82 -9.91 -1.63
CA PRO A 105 -6.21 -9.85 -3.04
C PRO A 105 -5.18 -10.56 -3.92
N SER A 106 -5.59 -10.97 -5.12
CA SER A 106 -4.65 -11.59 -6.06
C SER A 106 -3.51 -10.63 -6.45
N PRO A 107 -2.32 -11.13 -6.80
CA PRO A 107 -1.21 -10.28 -7.26
C PRO A 107 -1.63 -9.31 -8.36
N LYS A 108 -2.43 -9.78 -9.33
CA LYS A 108 -3.00 -8.95 -10.39
C LYS A 108 -3.91 -7.83 -9.86
N ALA A 109 -4.72 -8.11 -8.85
CA ALA A 109 -5.58 -7.08 -8.25
C ALA A 109 -4.75 -6.04 -7.49
N ILE A 110 -3.69 -6.46 -6.79
CA ILE A 110 -2.76 -5.55 -6.10
C ILE A 110 -2.09 -4.62 -7.13
N GLU A 111 -1.57 -5.15 -8.22
CA GLU A 111 -0.91 -4.40 -9.28
C GLU A 111 -1.87 -3.39 -9.93
N MET A 112 -3.07 -3.84 -10.32
CA MET A 112 -4.08 -2.98 -10.95
C MET A 112 -4.59 -1.86 -10.04
N MET A 113 -4.69 -2.11 -8.73
CA MET A 113 -5.19 -1.14 -7.75
C MET A 113 -4.08 -0.27 -7.15
N GLY A 114 -2.83 -0.69 -7.27
CA GLY A 114 -1.66 0.06 -6.80
C GLY A 114 -1.39 1.32 -7.63
N ASP A 115 -1.68 1.28 -8.93
CA ASP A 115 -1.64 2.44 -9.80
C ASP A 115 -3.00 3.15 -9.85
N LYS A 116 -3.03 4.42 -9.42
CA LYS A 116 -4.28 5.19 -9.26
C LYS A 116 -5.03 5.40 -10.56
N MET A 117 -4.31 5.56 -11.68
CA MET A 117 -4.91 5.74 -13.00
C MET A 117 -5.52 4.45 -13.52
N THR A 118 -4.74 3.38 -13.48
CA THR A 118 -5.21 2.04 -13.89
C THR A 118 -6.42 1.61 -13.08
N ALA A 119 -6.38 1.82 -11.75
CA ALA A 119 -7.51 1.54 -10.86
C ALA A 119 -8.75 2.32 -11.28
N ARG A 120 -8.61 3.64 -11.52
CA ARG A 120 -9.72 4.50 -11.92
C ARG A 120 -10.29 4.13 -13.29
N MET A 121 -9.44 3.87 -14.29
CA MET A 121 -9.89 3.44 -15.62
C MET A 121 -10.61 2.10 -15.55
N THR A 122 -10.08 1.16 -14.76
CA THR A 122 -10.69 -0.15 -14.54
C THR A 122 -12.07 -0.03 -13.89
N MET A 123 -12.19 0.79 -12.83
CA MET A 123 -13.47 1.01 -12.15
C MET A 123 -14.49 1.70 -13.08
N LYS A 124 -14.04 2.71 -13.85
CA LYS A 124 -14.90 3.39 -14.84
C LYS A 124 -15.41 2.43 -15.92
N ALA A 125 -14.53 1.57 -16.44
CA ALA A 125 -14.89 0.55 -17.43
C ALA A 125 -15.89 -0.48 -16.88
N ALA A 126 -15.81 -0.77 -15.57
CA ALA A 126 -16.74 -1.65 -14.86
C ALA A 126 -18.08 -0.98 -14.48
N GLY A 127 -18.30 0.28 -14.87
CA GLY A 127 -19.52 1.03 -14.53
C GLY A 127 -19.58 1.54 -13.08
N VAL A 128 -18.50 1.45 -12.33
CA VAL A 128 -18.43 2.00 -10.97
C VAL A 128 -18.26 3.52 -11.05
N PRO A 129 -19.06 4.32 -10.32
CA PRO A 129 -18.91 5.76 -10.27
C PRO A 129 -17.52 6.15 -9.77
N VAL A 130 -16.83 7.00 -10.53
CA VAL A 130 -15.51 7.54 -10.16
C VAL A 130 -15.58 9.07 -10.12
N ILE A 131 -14.80 9.67 -9.21
CA ILE A 131 -14.68 11.13 -9.15
C ILE A 131 -14.06 11.61 -10.47
N PRO A 132 -14.63 12.62 -11.18
CA PRO A 132 -14.03 13.21 -12.35
C PRO A 132 -12.61 13.70 -12.09
N GLY A 133 -11.73 13.62 -13.06
CA GLY A 133 -10.34 14.08 -12.92
C GLY A 133 -9.51 13.58 -14.10
N GLU A 134 -8.39 14.22 -14.36
CA GLU A 134 -7.43 13.91 -15.42
C GLU A 134 -6.02 13.94 -14.85
N GLU A 135 -5.11 13.17 -15.42
CA GLU A 135 -3.70 13.18 -15.12
C GLU A 135 -2.94 13.89 -16.24
N ILE A 136 -1.98 14.71 -15.88
CA ILE A 136 -1.17 15.47 -16.80
C ILE A 136 0.27 15.01 -16.66
N GLU A 137 0.83 14.47 -17.73
CA GLU A 137 2.17 13.87 -17.79
C GLU A 137 3.19 14.75 -18.53
N SER A 138 2.90 16.03 -18.74
CA SER A 138 3.83 16.95 -19.43
C SER A 138 5.07 17.22 -18.59
N GLU A 139 6.26 17.02 -19.17
CA GLU A 139 7.55 17.36 -18.56
C GLU A 139 7.86 18.86 -18.68
N ASP A 140 7.44 19.50 -19.77
CA ASP A 140 7.59 20.95 -19.97
C ASP A 140 6.58 21.72 -19.13
N GLU A 141 7.08 22.73 -18.39
CA GLU A 141 6.25 23.49 -17.45
C GLU A 141 5.13 24.29 -18.14
N ALA A 142 5.41 24.89 -19.31
CA ALA A 142 4.42 25.68 -20.01
C ALA A 142 3.33 24.80 -20.62
N ALA A 143 3.72 23.67 -21.21
CA ALA A 143 2.79 22.66 -21.71
C ALA A 143 1.94 22.08 -20.57
N MET A 144 2.55 21.73 -19.46
CA MET A 144 1.85 21.21 -18.27
C MET A 144 0.80 22.20 -17.76
N ILE A 145 1.12 23.48 -17.64
CA ILE A 145 0.16 24.51 -17.20
C ILE A 145 -1.01 24.61 -18.19
N SER A 146 -0.73 24.62 -19.51
CA SER A 146 -1.77 24.63 -20.54
C SER A 146 -2.68 23.41 -20.44
N ASP A 147 -2.09 22.21 -20.32
CA ASP A 147 -2.83 20.96 -20.24
C ASP A 147 -3.71 20.89 -18.98
N ILE A 148 -3.22 21.43 -17.84
CA ILE A 148 -4.01 21.53 -16.60
C ILE A 148 -5.17 22.50 -16.76
N ILE A 149 -4.98 23.64 -17.44
CA ILE A 149 -6.05 24.60 -17.72
C ILE A 149 -7.15 23.92 -18.54
N ASP A 150 -6.79 23.28 -19.64
CA ASP A 150 -7.73 22.57 -20.50
C ASP A 150 -8.46 21.41 -19.76
N ALA A 151 -7.72 20.67 -18.93
CA ALA A 151 -8.30 19.63 -18.10
C ALA A 151 -9.27 20.19 -17.04
N SER A 152 -8.95 21.35 -16.46
CA SER A 152 -9.81 22.01 -15.46
C SER A 152 -11.18 22.41 -16.01
N GLU A 153 -11.23 22.83 -17.26
CA GLU A 153 -12.49 23.15 -17.95
C GLU A 153 -13.36 21.90 -18.17
N ARG A 154 -12.72 20.75 -18.45
CA ARG A 154 -13.46 19.47 -18.63
C ARG A 154 -13.90 18.86 -17.31
N VAL A 155 -13.07 18.96 -16.26
CA VAL A 155 -13.38 18.43 -14.90
C VAL A 155 -14.41 19.28 -14.18
N GLY A 156 -14.31 20.61 -14.35
CA GLY A 156 -15.15 21.60 -13.66
C GLY A 156 -14.62 21.98 -12.27
N TYR A 157 -15.18 23.09 -11.76
CA TYR A 157 -14.84 23.63 -10.43
C TYR A 157 -15.94 23.36 -9.41
N PRO A 158 -15.62 23.25 -8.11
CA PRO A 158 -14.27 23.29 -7.53
C PRO A 158 -13.48 22.02 -7.84
N LEU A 159 -12.17 22.13 -8.02
CA LEU A 159 -11.28 20.99 -8.26
C LEU A 159 -10.14 20.92 -7.25
N LEU A 160 -9.50 19.77 -7.18
CA LEU A 160 -8.34 19.51 -6.34
C LEU A 160 -7.13 19.16 -7.20
N LEU A 161 -6.15 20.06 -7.24
CA LEU A 161 -4.83 19.75 -7.81
C LEU A 161 -4.08 18.82 -6.86
N LYS A 162 -3.41 17.82 -7.42
CA LYS A 162 -2.53 16.91 -6.68
C LYS A 162 -1.24 16.70 -7.46
N ALA A 163 -0.10 16.90 -6.81
CA ALA A 163 1.17 16.51 -7.39
C ALA A 163 1.31 14.97 -7.38
N SER A 164 1.83 14.39 -8.46
CA SER A 164 2.03 12.94 -8.61
C SER A 164 3.00 12.37 -7.58
N SER A 165 4.03 13.11 -7.20
CA SER A 165 5.06 12.73 -6.24
C SER A 165 4.73 13.03 -4.78
N GLY A 166 3.59 13.66 -4.48
CA GLY A 166 3.17 14.04 -3.13
C GLY A 166 2.46 12.91 -2.38
N GLY A 167 3.01 12.51 -1.23
CA GLY A 167 2.35 11.62 -0.26
C GLY A 167 1.82 12.41 0.95
N GLY A 168 0.79 11.86 1.66
CA GLY A 168 0.32 12.43 2.91
C GLY A 168 -0.34 13.82 2.83
N GLY A 169 -0.85 14.21 1.65
CA GLY A 169 -1.53 15.50 1.46
C GLY A 169 -0.62 16.66 1.06
N LYS A 170 0.69 16.46 0.95
CA LYS A 170 1.61 17.47 0.40
C LYS A 170 1.38 17.66 -1.11
N GLY A 171 1.48 18.91 -1.56
CA GLY A 171 1.23 19.26 -2.97
C GLY A 171 -0.24 19.16 -3.39
N MET A 172 -1.19 19.23 -2.44
CA MET A 172 -2.63 19.27 -2.71
C MET A 172 -3.17 20.69 -2.54
N ARG A 173 -3.88 21.19 -3.56
CA ARG A 173 -4.50 22.51 -3.52
C ARG A 173 -5.92 22.48 -4.07
N LYS A 174 -6.87 23.00 -3.27
CA LYS A 174 -8.24 23.24 -3.72
C LYS A 174 -8.28 24.52 -4.55
N VAL A 175 -8.93 24.46 -5.71
CA VAL A 175 -9.15 25.58 -6.63
C VAL A 175 -10.66 25.74 -6.80
N GLU A 176 -11.17 26.91 -6.40
CA GLU A 176 -12.61 27.19 -6.44
C GLU A 176 -13.07 27.59 -7.84
N ASP A 177 -12.20 28.30 -8.58
CA ASP A 177 -12.47 28.81 -9.91
C ASP A 177 -11.18 28.98 -10.70
N SER A 178 -11.27 29.41 -11.98
CA SER A 178 -10.12 29.59 -12.88
C SER A 178 -9.18 30.72 -12.49
N THR A 179 -9.61 31.69 -11.65
CA THR A 179 -8.86 32.94 -11.40
C THR A 179 -7.50 32.70 -10.75
N ASN A 180 -7.41 31.70 -9.86
CA ASN A 180 -6.19 31.40 -9.10
C ASN A 180 -5.55 30.05 -9.52
N LEU A 181 -5.97 29.46 -10.64
CA LEU A 181 -5.53 28.14 -11.07
C LEU A 181 -4.01 28.07 -11.29
N GLU A 182 -3.47 29.03 -12.04
CA GLU A 182 -2.04 29.05 -12.39
C GLU A 182 -1.14 29.22 -11.15
N GLU A 183 -1.55 30.06 -10.20
CA GLU A 183 -0.82 30.23 -8.94
C GLU A 183 -0.88 28.96 -8.09
N ALA A 184 -2.04 28.31 -8.06
CA ALA A 184 -2.23 27.04 -7.37
C ALA A 184 -1.37 25.92 -7.97
N ILE A 185 -1.23 25.84 -9.29
CA ILE A 185 -0.35 24.89 -9.99
C ILE A 185 1.10 25.09 -9.55
N LYS A 186 1.61 26.33 -9.67
CA LYS A 186 2.98 26.68 -9.27
C LYS A 186 3.24 26.39 -7.79
N GLY A 187 2.24 26.64 -6.94
CA GLY A 187 2.31 26.35 -5.52
C GLY A 187 2.36 24.86 -5.20
N ALA A 188 1.49 24.06 -5.80
CA ALA A 188 1.46 22.60 -5.62
C ALA A 188 2.80 21.95 -6.05
N ARG A 189 3.36 22.41 -7.17
CA ARG A 189 4.65 21.93 -7.69
C ARG A 189 5.81 22.24 -6.73
N ARG A 190 5.88 23.46 -6.21
CA ARG A 190 6.93 23.84 -5.23
C ARG A 190 6.90 22.98 -3.99
N GLU A 191 5.70 22.64 -3.49
CA GLU A 191 5.54 21.79 -2.31
C GLU A 191 5.90 20.31 -2.57
N ALA A 192 5.77 19.85 -3.81
CA ALA A 192 6.10 18.49 -4.19
C ALA A 192 7.62 18.25 -4.34
N ILE A 193 8.37 19.32 -4.64
CA ILE A 193 9.84 19.28 -4.84
C ILE A 193 10.59 19.51 -3.51
N ALA A 194 9.93 20.08 -2.51
CA ALA A 194 10.50 20.38 -1.19
C ALA A 194 10.39 19.20 -0.22
#